data_f9b441c233f1d32888c9aa6ee4f2dc3c
#
_entry.id   f9b441c233f1d32888c9aa6ee4f2dc3c
#
_cell.length_a   1.000
_cell.length_b   1.000
_cell.length_c   1.000
_cell.angle_alpha   90.00
_cell.angle_beta   90.00
_cell.angle_gamma   90.00
#
_symmetry.space_group_name_H-M   'P 1'
#
loop_
_entity.id
_entity.type
_entity.pdbx_description
1 polymer ?
#
loop_
_entity_poly.entity_id
_entity_poly.type
_entity_poly.pdbx_seq_one_letter_code
_entity_poly.pdbx_strand_id
1 'polypeptide(L)'
;MNNWELMNSNRALIQEVSEQWLDLISSRKVSEEMCHAFLSEHAGLFFCDDIRTLMCASKLNLGDDHQTDFVRLIDDGSNGFIYELIEIEKPTDKIFTKHGKASQKLADALKQIEDWRDWITDNTPQSNRLFPSKSALVFQKPRYIYTIYIGRRAEMLDMGKYRRRYEDAHKVNIRSFDRLAEELRFRMFSNRSYLYSAEENSLSLEELNELVNPFSKALNGKKWKQIVASPKFNCSHSYALNASLLLEHRESNELYEQFKRLG
;
A
#
# COMPACT_ATOMS: atom_id res chain seq x y z
N MET A 1 -17.47 -15.80 15.66
CA MET A 1 -16.12 -16.20 15.21
C MET A 1 -15.51 -14.98 14.56
N ASN A 2 -14.27 -14.60 14.89
CA ASN A 2 -13.63 -13.42 14.36
C ASN A 2 -13.22 -13.69 12.89
N ASN A 3 -13.55 -12.81 11.94
CA ASN A 3 -13.20 -12.96 10.51
C ASN A 3 -11.69 -13.20 10.30
N TRP A 4 -10.85 -12.66 11.17
CA TRP A 4 -9.40 -12.90 11.19
C TRP A 4 -9.02 -14.34 11.52
N GLU A 5 -9.70 -14.97 12.47
CA GLU A 5 -9.45 -16.37 12.80
C GLU A 5 -9.85 -17.27 11.65
N LEU A 6 -10.96 -16.95 10.98
CA LEU A 6 -11.38 -17.63 9.76
C LEU A 6 -10.37 -17.47 8.63
N MET A 7 -9.78 -16.29 8.46
CA MET A 7 -8.77 -16.04 7.44
C MET A 7 -7.46 -16.79 7.74
N ASN A 8 -7.02 -16.81 8.99
CA ASN A 8 -5.87 -17.61 9.41
C ASN A 8 -6.11 -19.10 9.22
N SER A 9 -7.35 -19.57 9.34
CA SER A 9 -7.75 -20.94 9.06
C SER A 9 -7.93 -21.23 7.56
N ASN A 10 -8.15 -20.22 6.73
CA ASN A 10 -8.37 -20.34 5.28
C ASN A 10 -7.14 -19.94 4.46
N ARG A 11 -5.99 -20.49 4.83
CA ARG A 11 -4.69 -20.25 4.16
C ARG A 11 -4.72 -20.54 2.65
N ALA A 12 -5.64 -21.42 2.21
CA ALA A 12 -5.78 -21.80 0.81
C ALA A 12 -6.07 -20.58 -0.11
N LEU A 13 -6.96 -19.66 0.29
CA LEU A 13 -7.28 -18.48 -0.49
C LEU A 13 -6.06 -17.54 -0.66
N ILE A 14 -5.30 -17.36 0.42
CA ILE A 14 -4.10 -16.50 0.38
C ILE A 14 -3.01 -17.14 -0.46
N GLN A 15 -2.87 -18.46 -0.34
CA GLN A 15 -1.91 -19.22 -1.16
C GLN A 15 -2.28 -19.14 -2.65
N GLU A 16 -3.54 -19.30 -2.99
CA GLU A 16 -4.03 -19.17 -4.36
C GLU A 16 -3.68 -17.80 -4.96
N VAL A 17 -3.97 -16.70 -4.25
CA VAL A 17 -3.61 -15.35 -4.71
C VAL A 17 -2.09 -15.19 -4.86
N SER A 18 -1.32 -15.75 -3.91
CA SER A 18 0.15 -15.72 -4.00
C SER A 18 0.68 -16.47 -5.23
N GLU A 19 0.08 -17.60 -5.57
CA GLU A 19 0.43 -18.40 -6.74
C GLU A 19 0.04 -17.69 -8.04
N GLN A 20 -1.18 -17.17 -8.12
CA GLN A 20 -1.64 -16.36 -9.26
C GLN A 20 -0.73 -15.15 -9.49
N TRP A 21 -0.30 -14.47 -8.42
CA TRP A 21 0.66 -13.37 -8.52
C TRP A 21 2.01 -13.83 -9.07
N LEU A 22 2.56 -14.92 -8.56
CA LEU A 22 3.85 -15.45 -9.02
C LEU A 22 3.78 -15.92 -10.49
N ASP A 23 2.68 -16.51 -10.91
CA ASP A 23 2.44 -16.90 -12.30
C ASP A 23 2.37 -15.65 -13.19
N LEU A 24 1.63 -14.63 -12.77
CA LEU A 24 1.53 -13.37 -13.51
C LEU A 24 2.90 -12.74 -13.72
N ILE A 25 3.69 -12.53 -12.67
CA ILE A 25 4.99 -11.87 -12.77
C ILE A 25 6.06 -12.73 -13.45
N SER A 26 5.80 -14.03 -13.63
CA SER A 26 6.69 -14.95 -14.35
C SER A 26 6.36 -15.02 -15.84
N SER A 27 5.23 -14.48 -16.27
CA SER A 27 4.81 -14.47 -17.66
C SER A 27 5.71 -13.53 -18.49
N ARG A 28 6.14 -14.01 -19.66
CA ARG A 28 6.87 -13.16 -20.62
C ARG A 28 6.04 -12.02 -21.23
N LYS A 29 4.71 -12.14 -21.16
CA LYS A 29 3.75 -11.16 -21.69
C LYS A 29 3.21 -10.21 -20.60
N VAL A 30 3.75 -10.27 -19.40
CA VAL A 30 3.30 -9.41 -18.31
C VAL A 30 3.52 -7.95 -18.66
N SER A 31 2.50 -7.14 -18.45
CA SER A 31 2.57 -5.69 -18.57
C SER A 31 2.44 -5.04 -17.18
N GLU A 32 2.82 -3.78 -17.10
CA GLU A 32 2.62 -2.96 -15.92
C GLU A 32 1.14 -2.86 -15.54
N GLU A 33 0.26 -2.65 -16.55
CA GLU A 33 -1.18 -2.54 -16.36
C GLU A 33 -1.79 -3.83 -15.78
N MET A 34 -1.27 -5.00 -16.20
CA MET A 34 -1.70 -6.29 -15.64
C MET A 34 -1.30 -6.40 -14.16
N CYS A 35 -0.08 -6.01 -13.82
CA CYS A 35 0.38 -5.98 -12.43
C CYS A 35 -0.44 -4.98 -11.61
N HIS A 36 -0.65 -3.78 -12.16
CA HIS A 36 -1.43 -2.73 -11.50
C HIS A 36 -2.88 -3.19 -11.23
N ALA A 37 -3.54 -3.79 -12.22
CA ALA A 37 -4.90 -4.29 -12.07
C ALA A 37 -4.99 -5.37 -10.99
N PHE A 38 -4.06 -6.33 -10.98
CA PHE A 38 -4.00 -7.39 -9.98
C PHE A 38 -3.78 -6.83 -8.57
N LEU A 39 -2.83 -5.93 -8.40
CA LEU A 39 -2.53 -5.30 -7.12
C LEU A 39 -3.67 -4.39 -6.64
N SER A 40 -4.38 -3.73 -7.55
CA SER A 40 -5.56 -2.92 -7.20
C SER A 40 -6.71 -3.79 -6.68
N GLU A 41 -6.95 -4.94 -7.29
CA GLU A 41 -7.99 -5.89 -6.90
C GLU A 41 -7.69 -6.54 -5.54
N HIS A 42 -6.40 -6.78 -5.26
CA HIS A 42 -5.95 -7.46 -4.04
C HIS A 42 -5.18 -6.54 -3.08
N ALA A 43 -5.46 -5.24 -3.09
CA ALA A 43 -4.68 -4.25 -2.33
C ALA A 43 -4.68 -4.52 -0.82
N GLY A 44 -5.77 -5.03 -0.27
CA GLY A 44 -5.85 -5.44 1.13
C GLY A 44 -4.82 -6.50 1.51
N LEU A 45 -4.56 -7.45 0.61
CA LEU A 45 -3.56 -8.50 0.82
C LEU A 45 -2.13 -8.01 0.65
N PHE A 46 -1.86 -7.17 -0.35
CA PHE A 46 -0.50 -6.77 -0.70
C PHE A 46 -0.03 -5.49 -0.01
N PHE A 47 -0.93 -4.57 0.26
CA PHE A 47 -0.59 -3.23 0.75
C PHE A 47 -1.17 -2.87 2.11
N CYS A 48 -2.22 -3.56 2.58
CA CYS A 48 -2.79 -3.34 3.91
C CYS A 48 -2.35 -4.44 4.87
N ASP A 49 -1.05 -4.58 5.00
CA ASP A 49 -0.37 -5.65 5.72
C ASP A 49 -0.32 -5.47 7.24
N ASP A 50 -0.63 -4.30 7.69
CA ASP A 50 -0.63 -3.94 9.10
C ASP A 50 -1.95 -3.23 9.41
N ILE A 51 -2.47 -3.44 10.62
CA ILE A 51 -3.63 -2.71 11.13
C ILE A 51 -3.45 -1.19 11.07
N ARG A 52 -2.20 -0.73 11.06
CA ARG A 52 -1.87 0.68 10.90
C ARG A 52 -2.07 1.19 9.48
N THR A 53 -2.14 0.31 8.48
CA THR A 53 -2.42 0.71 7.10
C THR A 53 -3.92 0.89 6.92
N LEU A 54 -4.36 2.13 6.97
CA LEU A 54 -5.77 2.50 7.01
C LEU A 54 -6.41 2.49 5.64
N MET A 55 -5.68 2.92 4.62
CA MET A 55 -6.17 3.02 3.24
C MET A 55 -5.05 2.74 2.26
N CYS A 56 -5.44 2.21 1.10
CA CYS A 56 -4.62 2.16 -0.11
C CYS A 56 -5.45 2.71 -1.28
N ALA A 57 -4.89 3.66 -2.02
CA ALA A 57 -5.49 4.17 -3.25
C ALA A 57 -4.63 3.83 -4.46
N SER A 58 -5.26 3.65 -5.62
CA SER A 58 -4.59 3.50 -6.90
C SER A 58 -4.80 4.72 -7.78
N LYS A 59 -3.80 5.04 -8.62
CA LYS A 59 -3.83 6.13 -9.62
C LYS A 59 -4.28 7.47 -9.02
N LEU A 60 -3.61 7.89 -7.93
CA LEU A 60 -3.91 9.16 -7.30
C LEU A 60 -3.16 10.28 -8.02
N ASN A 61 -3.91 11.26 -8.54
CA ASN A 61 -3.34 12.41 -9.24
C ASN A 61 -2.75 13.42 -8.25
N LEU A 62 -1.54 13.86 -8.53
CA LEU A 62 -0.83 14.97 -7.89
C LEU A 62 -0.91 16.16 -8.83
N GLY A 63 -1.91 17.01 -8.67
CA GLY A 63 -2.25 18.04 -9.66
C GLY A 63 -2.77 17.43 -10.96
N ASP A 64 -2.42 18.08 -12.07
CA ASP A 64 -2.80 17.66 -13.41
C ASP A 64 -1.67 16.91 -14.14
N ASP A 65 -0.42 17.04 -13.65
CA ASP A 65 0.78 16.62 -14.37
C ASP A 65 1.34 15.27 -13.88
N HIS A 66 1.04 14.88 -12.65
CA HIS A 66 1.62 13.68 -12.05
C HIS A 66 0.55 12.74 -11.50
N GLN A 67 0.85 11.45 -11.51
CA GLN A 67 -0.01 10.42 -10.95
C GLN A 67 0.85 9.37 -10.27
N THR A 68 0.41 8.89 -9.10
CA THR A 68 1.05 7.75 -8.44
C THR A 68 0.37 6.44 -8.87
N ASP A 69 1.09 5.33 -8.87
CA ASP A 69 0.44 4.03 -9.05
C ASP A 69 -0.38 3.65 -7.82
N PHE A 70 0.24 3.74 -6.65
CA PHE A 70 -0.46 3.52 -5.38
C PHE A 70 -0.02 4.52 -4.32
N VAL A 71 -0.92 4.75 -3.36
CA VAL A 71 -0.62 5.49 -2.13
C VAL A 71 -1.20 4.71 -0.96
N ARG A 72 -0.38 4.47 0.06
CA ARG A 72 -0.82 3.90 1.34
C ARG A 72 -0.85 4.98 2.41
N LEU A 73 -1.90 5.00 3.22
CA LEU A 73 -1.95 5.78 4.45
C LEU A 73 -1.71 4.88 5.64
N ILE A 74 -0.68 5.18 6.40
CA ILE A 74 -0.27 4.43 7.58
C ILE A 74 -0.38 5.34 8.81
N ASP A 75 -1.08 4.90 9.84
CA ASP A 75 -1.12 5.58 11.15
C ASP A 75 0.06 5.10 12.01
N ASP A 76 1.02 5.98 12.24
CA ASP A 76 2.18 5.70 13.10
C ASP A 76 1.97 6.24 14.53
N GLY A 77 0.75 6.20 15.00
CA GLY A 77 0.38 6.56 16.37
C GLY A 77 0.70 8.01 16.68
N SER A 78 1.50 8.22 17.73
CA SER A 78 1.94 9.55 18.17
C SER A 78 2.89 10.24 17.18
N ASN A 79 3.47 9.52 16.23
CA ASN A 79 4.34 10.08 15.20
C ASN A 79 3.55 10.61 13.98
N GLY A 80 2.22 10.50 13.99
CA GLY A 80 1.35 11.00 12.93
C GLY A 80 1.19 10.05 11.76
N PHE A 81 0.76 10.60 10.63
CA PHE A 81 0.55 9.83 9.42
C PHE A 81 1.80 9.71 8.56
N ILE A 82 1.92 8.54 7.93
CA ILE A 82 2.88 8.27 6.86
C ILE A 82 2.09 8.03 5.59
N TYR A 83 2.46 8.71 4.52
CA TYR A 83 2.00 8.42 3.16
C TYR A 83 3.14 7.75 2.41
N GLU A 84 2.94 6.49 2.04
CA GLU A 84 3.86 5.79 1.16
C GLU A 84 3.34 5.88 -0.27
N LEU A 85 4.10 6.57 -1.12
CA LEU A 85 3.84 6.69 -2.55
C LEU A 85 4.63 5.61 -3.27
N ILE A 86 3.93 4.84 -4.08
CA ILE A 86 4.47 3.64 -4.74
C ILE A 86 4.40 3.82 -6.24
N GLU A 87 5.52 3.55 -6.90
CA GLU A 87 5.65 3.40 -8.34
C GLU A 87 5.90 1.95 -8.68
N ILE A 88 5.28 1.47 -9.75
CA ILE A 88 5.53 0.13 -10.28
C ILE A 88 6.00 0.22 -11.73
N GLU A 89 7.00 -0.57 -12.04
CA GLU A 89 7.48 -0.83 -13.40
C GLU A 89 7.11 -2.26 -13.81
N LYS A 90 7.82 -2.88 -14.74
CA LYS A 90 7.54 -4.27 -15.12
C LYS A 90 8.42 -5.26 -14.35
N PRO A 91 7.90 -6.46 -14.05
CA PRO A 91 8.72 -7.54 -13.50
C PRO A 91 9.86 -7.97 -14.42
N THR A 92 9.73 -7.71 -15.73
CA THR A 92 10.75 -8.04 -16.75
C THR A 92 11.81 -6.96 -16.94
N ASP A 93 11.64 -5.79 -16.33
CA ASP A 93 12.57 -4.69 -16.48
C ASP A 93 13.83 -4.92 -15.66
N LYS A 94 14.98 -4.65 -16.30
CA LYS A 94 16.27 -4.68 -15.60
C LYS A 94 16.35 -3.51 -14.63
N ILE A 95 16.88 -3.80 -13.44
CA ILE A 95 17.04 -2.79 -12.39
C ILE A 95 18.36 -2.03 -12.58
N PHE A 96 19.45 -2.78 -12.83
CA PHE A 96 20.77 -2.21 -13.02
C PHE A 96 21.44 -2.73 -14.30
N THR A 97 22.32 -1.92 -14.84
CA THR A 97 23.24 -2.34 -15.88
C THR A 97 24.35 -3.24 -15.28
N LYS A 98 25.10 -3.94 -16.14
CA LYS A 98 26.25 -4.78 -15.70
C LYS A 98 27.29 -4.01 -14.87
N HIS A 99 27.35 -2.69 -15.03
CA HIS A 99 28.28 -1.82 -14.30
C HIS A 99 27.65 -1.18 -13.05
N GLY A 100 26.46 -1.62 -12.65
CA GLY A 100 25.77 -1.12 -11.45
C GLY A 100 25.22 0.30 -11.57
N LYS A 101 25.04 0.80 -12.79
CA LYS A 101 24.28 2.03 -13.05
C LYS A 101 22.78 1.67 -13.12
N ALA A 102 21.93 2.58 -12.73
CA ALA A 102 20.48 2.41 -12.94
C ALA A 102 20.21 2.10 -14.42
N SER A 103 19.27 1.19 -14.67
CA SER A 103 18.68 1.04 -16.01
C SER A 103 17.92 2.30 -16.37
N GLN A 104 17.55 2.46 -17.65
CA GLN A 104 16.70 3.57 -18.07
C GLN A 104 15.39 3.58 -17.28
N LYS A 105 14.75 2.42 -17.12
CA LYS A 105 13.51 2.26 -16.39
C LYS A 105 13.59 2.67 -14.92
N LEU A 106 14.63 2.22 -14.22
CA LEU A 106 14.85 2.67 -12.84
C LEU A 106 15.17 4.18 -12.78
N ALA A 107 15.88 4.72 -13.75
CA ALA A 107 16.17 6.16 -13.80
C ALA A 107 14.91 6.98 -14.03
N ASP A 108 14.01 6.52 -14.90
CA ASP A 108 12.71 7.16 -15.17
C ASP A 108 11.82 7.13 -13.91
N ALA A 109 11.71 5.99 -13.22
CA ALA A 109 10.97 5.86 -11.96
C ALA A 109 11.55 6.75 -10.84
N LEU A 110 12.88 6.85 -10.73
CA LEU A 110 13.52 7.75 -9.78
C LEU A 110 13.19 9.22 -10.08
N LYS A 111 13.21 9.60 -11.37
CA LYS A 111 12.83 10.94 -11.81
C LYS A 111 11.37 11.25 -11.44
N GLN A 112 10.47 10.31 -11.66
CA GLN A 112 9.06 10.45 -11.29
C GLN A 112 8.87 10.66 -9.78
N ILE A 113 9.63 9.94 -8.94
CA ILE A 113 9.63 10.16 -7.50
C ILE A 113 10.13 11.57 -7.13
N GLU A 114 11.16 12.08 -7.82
CA GLU A 114 11.64 13.44 -7.62
C GLU A 114 10.56 14.47 -7.98
N ASP A 115 9.91 14.30 -9.12
CA ASP A 115 8.80 15.15 -9.56
C ASP A 115 7.63 15.16 -8.55
N TRP A 116 7.32 14.01 -7.92
CA TRP A 116 6.31 13.96 -6.85
C TRP A 116 6.73 14.74 -5.60
N ARG A 117 8.01 14.66 -5.21
CA ARG A 117 8.54 15.45 -4.07
C ARG A 117 8.47 16.93 -4.32
N ASP A 118 8.87 17.34 -5.51
CA ASP A 118 8.83 18.75 -5.92
C ASP A 118 7.37 19.23 -5.91
N TRP A 119 6.46 18.45 -6.50
CA TRP A 119 5.04 18.80 -6.46
C TRP A 119 4.49 18.93 -5.02
N ILE A 120 4.80 17.98 -4.14
CA ILE A 120 4.36 18.02 -2.73
C ILE A 120 4.90 19.25 -2.01
N THR A 121 6.12 19.65 -2.30
CA THR A 121 6.80 20.80 -1.69
C THR A 121 6.25 22.13 -2.23
N ASP A 122 6.15 22.23 -3.54
CA ASP A 122 5.78 23.46 -4.24
C ASP A 122 4.29 23.77 -4.15
N ASN A 123 3.46 22.72 -4.00
CA ASN A 123 2.01 22.81 -3.92
C ASN A 123 1.47 22.53 -2.51
N THR A 124 2.11 23.05 -1.48
CA THR A 124 1.77 22.77 -0.07
C THR A 124 0.27 22.84 0.26
N PRO A 125 -0.53 23.82 -0.17
CA PRO A 125 -1.97 23.85 0.13
C PRO A 125 -2.74 22.67 -0.48
N GLN A 126 -2.42 22.29 -1.72
CA GLN A 126 -3.04 21.16 -2.42
C GLN A 126 -2.57 19.83 -1.82
N SER A 127 -1.27 19.74 -1.54
CA SER A 127 -0.67 18.57 -0.90
C SER A 127 -1.28 18.30 0.48
N ASN A 128 -1.47 19.33 1.31
CA ASN A 128 -2.10 19.20 2.63
C ASN A 128 -3.59 18.77 2.55
N ARG A 129 -4.29 19.10 1.47
CA ARG A 129 -5.66 18.61 1.23
C ARG A 129 -5.69 17.17 0.79
N LEU A 130 -4.68 16.73 0.04
CA LEU A 130 -4.57 15.38 -0.49
C LEU A 130 -3.97 14.41 0.55
N PHE A 131 -3.07 14.92 1.38
CA PHE A 131 -2.30 14.22 2.40
C PHE A 131 -2.38 14.98 3.74
N PRO A 132 -3.57 15.02 4.38
CA PRO A 132 -3.72 15.76 5.62
C PRO A 132 -2.89 15.17 6.75
N SER A 133 -2.46 16.02 7.67
CA SER A 133 -1.86 15.59 8.92
C SER A 133 -2.91 14.99 9.86
N LYS A 134 -2.49 14.17 10.81
CA LYS A 134 -3.36 13.71 11.89
C LYS A 134 -3.82 14.91 12.74
N SER A 135 -5.11 15.05 13.03
CA SER A 135 -5.66 16.25 13.66
C SER A 135 -5.09 16.53 15.05
N ALA A 136 -4.78 15.48 15.81
CA ALA A 136 -4.13 15.62 17.11
C ALA A 136 -2.69 16.18 17.01
N LEU A 137 -2.12 16.21 15.80
CA LEU A 137 -0.72 16.56 15.53
C LEU A 137 -0.63 17.61 14.41
N VAL A 138 -1.53 18.60 14.42
CA VAL A 138 -1.64 19.62 13.36
C VAL A 138 -0.32 20.36 13.06
N PHE A 139 0.58 20.41 14.03
CA PHE A 139 1.90 21.04 13.86
C PHE A 139 2.93 20.11 13.23
N GLN A 140 2.64 18.83 13.10
CA GLN A 140 3.53 17.87 12.46
C GLN A 140 3.06 17.63 11.02
N LYS A 141 3.95 17.91 10.07
CA LYS A 141 3.70 17.51 8.67
C LYS A 141 3.70 15.99 8.57
N PRO A 142 2.87 15.41 7.69
CA PRO A 142 2.94 13.98 7.44
C PRO A 142 4.32 13.60 6.89
N ARG A 143 4.74 12.37 7.18
CA ARG A 143 5.96 11.81 6.61
C ARG A 143 5.66 11.14 5.30
N TYR A 144 6.61 11.19 4.37
CA TYR A 144 6.50 10.54 3.07
C TYR A 144 7.55 9.46 2.92
N ILE A 145 7.13 8.31 2.43
CA ILE A 145 7.99 7.20 2.02
C ILE A 145 7.74 6.96 0.53
N TYR A 146 8.79 6.62 -0.18
CA TYR A 146 8.72 6.37 -1.61
C TYR A 146 9.25 4.97 -1.89
N THR A 147 8.49 4.18 -2.64
CA THR A 147 8.85 2.79 -2.97
C THR A 147 8.67 2.55 -4.47
N ILE A 148 9.67 1.93 -5.07
CA ILE A 148 9.64 1.50 -6.48
C ILE A 148 9.65 -0.03 -6.49
N TYR A 149 8.64 -0.64 -7.12
CA TYR A 149 8.65 -2.06 -7.45
C TYR A 149 9.08 -2.24 -8.90
N ILE A 150 10.22 -2.93 -9.11
CA ILE A 150 10.81 -3.13 -10.44
C ILE A 150 11.56 -4.46 -10.48
N GLY A 151 11.41 -5.19 -11.59
CA GLY A 151 12.20 -6.39 -11.85
C GLY A 151 11.93 -7.56 -10.91
N ARG A 152 12.80 -8.56 -11.01
CA ARG A 152 12.70 -9.80 -10.23
C ARG A 152 13.85 -9.91 -9.23
N ARG A 153 13.65 -10.72 -8.17
CA ARG A 153 14.66 -10.97 -7.13
C ARG A 153 15.98 -11.49 -7.69
N ALA A 154 15.93 -12.39 -8.67
CA ALA A 154 17.13 -12.97 -9.26
C ALA A 154 18.11 -11.89 -9.76
N GLU A 155 17.61 -10.77 -10.26
CA GLU A 155 18.45 -9.64 -10.70
C GLU A 155 18.99 -8.79 -9.53
N MET A 156 18.35 -8.87 -8.36
CA MET A 156 18.75 -8.10 -7.17
C MET A 156 19.83 -8.77 -6.34
N LEU A 157 19.99 -10.11 -6.40
CA LEU A 157 20.88 -10.86 -5.51
C LEU A 157 22.34 -10.39 -5.63
N ASP A 158 22.83 -10.22 -6.85
CA ASP A 158 24.21 -9.81 -7.10
C ASP A 158 24.41 -8.28 -7.05
N MET A 159 23.31 -7.52 -7.01
CA MET A 159 23.30 -6.06 -7.14
C MET A 159 22.98 -5.32 -5.84
N GLY A 160 22.93 -6.01 -4.70
CA GLY A 160 22.52 -5.47 -3.40
C GLY A 160 23.26 -4.21 -2.95
N LYS A 161 24.61 -4.14 -3.23
CA LYS A 161 25.41 -2.95 -2.92
C LYS A 161 25.02 -1.72 -3.75
N TYR A 162 24.65 -1.95 -5.02
CA TYR A 162 24.22 -0.86 -5.90
C TYR A 162 22.84 -0.38 -5.49
N ARG A 163 21.90 -1.31 -5.19
CA ARG A 163 20.59 -0.99 -4.67
C ARG A 163 20.67 -0.07 -3.46
N ARG A 164 21.40 -0.46 -2.40
CA ARG A 164 21.58 0.35 -1.20
C ARG A 164 22.07 1.76 -1.51
N ARG A 165 23.07 1.87 -2.39
CA ARG A 165 23.61 3.18 -2.79
C ARG A 165 22.54 4.09 -3.41
N TYR A 166 21.66 3.53 -4.27
CA TYR A 166 20.57 4.28 -4.88
C TYR A 166 19.47 4.60 -3.86
N GLU A 167 19.09 3.64 -3.01
CA GLU A 167 18.13 3.83 -1.92
C GLU A 167 18.58 4.97 -0.99
N ASP A 168 19.85 4.98 -0.61
CA ASP A 168 20.42 6.02 0.27
C ASP A 168 20.52 7.39 -0.42
N ALA A 169 20.94 7.42 -1.67
CA ALA A 169 21.11 8.65 -2.43
C ALA A 169 19.78 9.33 -2.74
N HIS A 170 18.77 8.56 -3.15
CA HIS A 170 17.46 9.06 -3.56
C HIS A 170 16.40 8.99 -2.46
N LYS A 171 16.73 8.44 -1.28
CA LYS A 171 15.76 8.25 -0.17
C LYS A 171 14.49 7.53 -0.62
N VAL A 172 14.66 6.41 -1.34
CA VAL A 172 13.59 5.55 -1.86
C VAL A 172 13.83 4.10 -1.45
N ASN A 173 12.79 3.31 -1.41
CA ASN A 173 12.89 1.87 -1.32
C ASN A 173 12.82 1.27 -2.73
N ILE A 174 13.76 0.40 -3.10
CA ILE A 174 13.74 -0.33 -4.37
C ILE A 174 13.47 -1.80 -4.06
N ARG A 175 12.38 -2.34 -4.57
CA ARG A 175 11.89 -3.68 -4.25
C ARG A 175 11.60 -4.46 -5.53
N SER A 176 11.82 -5.79 -5.50
CA SER A 176 11.37 -6.68 -6.58
C SER A 176 9.90 -7.05 -6.39
N PHE A 177 9.23 -7.40 -7.47
CA PHE A 177 7.87 -7.91 -7.43
C PHE A 177 7.72 -9.21 -6.61
N ASP A 178 8.78 -10.04 -6.54
CA ASP A 178 8.80 -11.24 -5.69
C ASP A 178 8.62 -10.90 -4.21
N ARG A 179 9.04 -9.70 -3.77
CA ARG A 179 8.92 -9.26 -2.39
C ARG A 179 7.46 -9.25 -1.91
N LEU A 180 6.53 -8.85 -2.78
CA LEU A 180 5.10 -8.82 -2.46
C LEU A 180 4.55 -10.22 -2.11
N ALA A 181 4.91 -11.24 -2.91
CA ALA A 181 4.50 -12.60 -2.61
C ALA A 181 5.11 -13.15 -1.31
N GLU A 182 6.33 -12.75 -1.01
CA GLU A 182 6.99 -13.18 0.23
C GLU A 182 6.39 -12.56 1.47
N GLU A 183 6.09 -11.27 1.42
CA GLU A 183 5.41 -10.57 2.51
C GLU A 183 4.03 -11.18 2.75
N LEU A 184 3.30 -11.50 1.69
CA LEU A 184 2.03 -12.19 1.79
C LEU A 184 2.16 -13.57 2.44
N ARG A 185 3.14 -14.37 2.00
CA ARG A 185 3.43 -15.69 2.60
C ARG A 185 3.87 -15.59 4.05
N PHE A 186 4.70 -14.60 4.38
CA PHE A 186 5.15 -14.38 5.75
C PHE A 186 3.97 -14.11 6.70
N ARG A 187 2.97 -13.38 6.26
CA ARG A 187 1.73 -13.13 7.03
C ARG A 187 0.95 -14.41 7.31
N MET A 188 0.94 -15.36 6.38
CA MET A 188 0.28 -16.66 6.60
C MET A 188 0.87 -17.44 7.79
N PHE A 189 2.14 -17.20 8.12
CA PHE A 189 2.85 -17.86 9.21
C PHE A 189 2.95 -17.02 10.48
N SER A 190 2.67 -15.72 10.42
CA SER A 190 2.70 -14.85 11.57
C SER A 190 1.36 -14.89 12.31
N ASN A 191 1.35 -15.49 13.50
CA ASN A 191 0.22 -15.46 14.44
C ASN A 191 0.14 -14.03 15.07
N ARG A 192 -0.19 -13.04 14.28
CA ARG A 192 -0.46 -11.70 14.81
C ARG A 192 -1.93 -11.62 15.21
N SER A 193 -2.24 -12.10 16.41
CA SER A 193 -3.50 -11.71 17.06
C SER A 193 -3.35 -10.25 17.49
N TYR A 194 -4.00 -9.37 16.77
CA TYR A 194 -4.11 -7.97 17.19
C TYR A 194 -5.21 -7.89 18.25
N LEU A 195 -4.78 -7.90 19.51
CA LEU A 195 -5.65 -7.59 20.64
C LEU A 195 -5.84 -6.08 20.68
N TYR A 196 -6.74 -5.57 19.84
CA TYR A 196 -7.34 -4.27 20.10
C TYR A 196 -8.50 -4.49 21.06
N SER A 197 -8.49 -3.81 22.19
CA SER A 197 -9.69 -3.74 22.98
C SER A 197 -10.67 -2.82 22.25
N ALA A 198 -11.83 -3.36 21.88
CA ALA A 198 -12.91 -2.58 21.29
C ALA A 198 -13.30 -1.38 22.20
N GLU A 199 -13.11 -1.51 23.49
CA GLU A 199 -13.38 -0.50 24.50
C GLU A 199 -12.48 0.74 24.39
N GLU A 200 -11.21 0.58 24.03
CA GLU A 200 -10.27 1.70 23.89
C GLU A 200 -10.56 2.59 22.65
N ASN A 201 -11.24 2.06 21.64
CA ASN A 201 -11.43 2.75 20.35
C ASN A 201 -12.87 3.09 20.03
N SER A 202 -13.82 2.78 20.89
CA SER A 202 -15.26 2.98 20.64
C SER A 202 -15.76 2.28 19.35
N LEU A 203 -15.05 1.24 18.90
CA LEU A 203 -15.39 0.46 17.71
C LEU A 203 -16.02 -0.88 18.11
N SER A 204 -17.02 -1.31 17.38
CA SER A 204 -17.53 -2.67 17.49
C SER A 204 -16.50 -3.68 16.97
N LEU A 205 -16.59 -4.92 17.44
CA LEU A 205 -15.77 -6.02 16.89
C LEU A 205 -15.99 -6.22 15.39
N GLU A 206 -17.20 -5.98 14.91
CA GLU A 206 -17.53 -6.06 13.50
C GLU A 206 -16.82 -4.97 12.70
N GLU A 207 -16.85 -3.72 13.15
CA GLU A 207 -16.11 -2.62 12.51
C GLU A 207 -14.61 -2.87 12.49
N LEU A 208 -14.05 -3.37 13.58
CA LEU A 208 -12.63 -3.74 13.66
C LEU A 208 -12.28 -4.83 12.64
N ASN A 209 -13.11 -5.87 12.52
CA ASN A 209 -12.92 -6.94 11.56
C ASN A 209 -12.97 -6.44 10.12
N GLU A 210 -13.92 -5.56 9.82
CA GLU A 210 -14.04 -5.00 8.47
C GLU A 210 -12.90 -4.01 8.14
N LEU A 211 -12.39 -3.26 9.11
CA LEU A 211 -11.24 -2.38 8.90
C LEU A 211 -9.98 -3.15 8.48
N VAL A 212 -9.79 -4.31 9.04
CA VAL A 212 -8.63 -5.17 8.77
C VAL A 212 -8.90 -6.24 7.71
N ASN A 213 -10.06 -6.15 7.04
CA ASN A 213 -10.44 -7.08 5.98
C ASN A 213 -9.40 -7.07 4.83
N PRO A 214 -8.70 -8.20 4.60
CA PRO A 214 -7.62 -8.27 3.61
C PRO A 214 -8.14 -8.36 2.17
N PHE A 215 -9.43 -8.59 1.99
CA PHE A 215 -10.04 -8.68 0.65
C PHE A 215 -10.48 -7.31 0.11
N SER A 216 -10.01 -6.22 0.70
CA SER A 216 -10.31 -4.87 0.22
C SER A 216 -9.54 -4.54 -1.06
N LYS A 217 -10.25 -3.87 -1.99
CA LYS A 217 -9.66 -3.28 -3.21
C LYS A 217 -8.98 -1.96 -2.90
N ALA A 218 -8.10 -1.51 -3.79
CA ALA A 218 -7.59 -0.15 -3.75
C ALA A 218 -8.71 0.85 -4.02
N LEU A 219 -8.73 1.94 -3.25
CA LEU A 219 -9.63 3.07 -3.50
C LEU A 219 -9.22 3.77 -4.81
N ASN A 220 -10.21 4.28 -5.54
CA ASN A 220 -9.89 5.22 -6.61
C ASN A 220 -9.63 6.62 -6.04
N GLY A 221 -8.97 7.48 -6.82
CA GLY A 221 -8.60 8.83 -6.39
C GLY A 221 -9.80 9.71 -5.99
N LYS A 222 -11.01 9.47 -6.54
CA LYS A 222 -12.21 10.19 -6.13
C LYS A 222 -12.64 9.83 -4.71
N LYS A 223 -12.69 8.55 -4.39
CA LYS A 223 -13.01 8.06 -3.04
C LYS A 223 -11.97 8.53 -2.02
N TRP A 224 -10.69 8.45 -2.37
CA TRP A 224 -9.61 9.00 -1.53
C TRP A 224 -9.89 10.46 -1.17
N LYS A 225 -10.11 11.33 -2.17
CA LYS A 225 -10.40 12.75 -1.97
C LYS A 225 -11.65 12.98 -1.12
N GLN A 226 -12.70 12.18 -1.30
CA GLN A 226 -13.92 12.26 -0.49
C GLN A 226 -13.64 11.94 0.99
N ILE A 227 -12.88 10.88 1.26
CA ILE A 227 -12.53 10.47 2.64
C ILE A 227 -11.69 11.55 3.31
N VAL A 228 -10.60 11.99 2.69
CA VAL A 228 -9.66 12.95 3.33
C VAL A 228 -10.25 14.36 3.48
N ALA A 229 -11.23 14.73 2.67
CA ALA A 229 -11.94 16.00 2.78
C ALA A 229 -13.09 15.97 3.80
N SER A 230 -13.48 14.79 4.29
CA SER A 230 -14.57 14.67 5.24
C SER A 230 -14.20 15.30 6.60
N PRO A 231 -15.09 16.09 7.22
CA PRO A 231 -14.88 16.57 8.59
C PRO A 231 -14.73 15.43 9.61
N LYS A 232 -15.22 14.24 9.28
CA LYS A 232 -15.09 13.04 10.12
C LYS A 232 -13.70 12.38 10.01
N PHE A 233 -12.95 12.70 8.95
CA PHE A 233 -11.58 12.28 8.85
C PHE A 233 -10.78 12.92 9.97
N ASN A 234 -10.12 12.18 10.81
CA ASN A 234 -9.36 12.75 11.91
C ASN A 234 -10.13 13.29 13.13
N CYS A 235 -11.43 13.03 13.26
CA CYS A 235 -12.21 13.54 14.39
C CYS A 235 -11.95 12.84 15.73
N SER A 236 -11.25 11.72 15.77
CA SER A 236 -11.03 11.01 17.01
C SER A 236 -9.70 11.38 17.66
N HIS A 237 -9.72 11.61 18.95
CA HIS A 237 -8.53 11.75 19.80
C HIS A 237 -7.83 10.41 19.98
N SER A 238 -8.49 9.33 19.67
CA SER A 238 -8.00 7.96 19.69
C SER A 238 -7.50 7.53 18.29
N TYR A 239 -6.62 6.59 18.28
CA TYR A 239 -5.78 6.07 17.20
C TYR A 239 -6.48 5.70 15.88
N ALA A 240 -7.78 5.68 15.81
CA ALA A 240 -8.51 5.29 14.62
C ALA A 240 -9.09 6.50 13.88
N LEU A 241 -8.90 6.56 12.59
CA LEU A 241 -9.78 7.26 11.68
C LEU A 241 -11.22 6.82 11.95
N ASN A 242 -12.19 7.65 11.62
CA ASN A 242 -13.58 7.25 11.71
C ASN A 242 -13.84 5.98 10.88
N ALA A 243 -14.00 4.85 11.56
CA ALA A 243 -14.14 3.55 10.93
C ALA A 243 -15.32 3.50 9.97
N SER A 244 -16.46 4.07 10.38
CA SER A 244 -17.66 4.12 9.55
C SER A 244 -17.41 4.85 8.23
N LEU A 245 -16.64 5.94 8.25
CA LEU A 245 -16.27 6.67 7.03
C LEU A 245 -15.41 5.83 6.09
N LEU A 246 -14.45 5.08 6.65
CA LEU A 246 -13.60 4.20 5.85
C LEU A 246 -14.39 3.05 5.25
N LEU A 247 -15.25 2.42 6.04
CA LEU A 247 -16.07 1.28 5.62
C LEU A 247 -17.12 1.67 4.58
N GLU A 248 -17.69 2.88 4.68
CA GLU A 248 -18.64 3.42 3.70
C GLU A 248 -18.04 3.47 2.28
N HIS A 249 -16.74 3.71 2.16
CA HIS A 249 -16.06 3.84 0.87
C HIS A 249 -15.30 2.58 0.43
N ARG A 250 -15.17 1.59 1.32
CA ARG A 250 -14.41 0.36 1.04
C ARG A 250 -15.18 -0.55 0.10
N GLU A 251 -14.46 -1.14 -0.85
CA GLU A 251 -14.95 -2.21 -1.70
C GLU A 251 -14.15 -3.48 -1.45
N SER A 252 -14.83 -4.62 -1.44
CA SER A 252 -14.20 -5.92 -1.32
C SER A 252 -14.16 -6.64 -2.66
N ASN A 253 -13.17 -7.50 -2.84
CA ASN A 253 -13.04 -8.34 -4.02
C ASN A 253 -13.90 -9.62 -3.92
N GLU A 254 -13.92 -10.40 -5.00
CA GLU A 254 -14.74 -11.61 -5.08
C GLU A 254 -14.36 -12.69 -4.05
N LEU A 255 -13.11 -12.70 -3.59
CA LEU A 255 -12.67 -13.66 -2.57
C LEU A 255 -13.40 -13.44 -1.23
N TYR A 256 -13.82 -12.21 -0.94
CA TYR A 256 -14.58 -11.92 0.27
C TYR A 256 -15.94 -12.63 0.28
N GLU A 257 -16.61 -12.70 -0.87
CA GLU A 257 -17.87 -13.43 -1.01
C GLU A 257 -17.67 -14.94 -0.90
N GLN A 258 -16.56 -15.46 -1.41
CA GLN A 258 -16.20 -16.88 -1.21
C GLN A 258 -15.93 -17.15 0.28
N PHE A 259 -15.16 -16.29 0.92
CA PHE A 259 -14.83 -16.37 2.33
C PHE A 259 -16.07 -16.39 3.24
N LYS A 260 -17.04 -15.51 2.98
CA LYS A 260 -18.31 -15.48 3.73
C LYS A 260 -19.13 -16.77 3.61
N ARG A 261 -19.01 -17.48 2.48
CA ARG A 261 -19.73 -18.74 2.24
C ARG A 261 -19.08 -19.93 2.94
N LEU A 262 -17.82 -19.81 3.33
CA LEU A 262 -17.06 -20.86 4.01
C LEU A 262 -17.19 -20.79 5.54
N GLY A 263 -17.73 -19.73 6.10
CA GLY A 263 -18.00 -19.51 7.53
C GLY A 263 -19.46 -19.57 7.86
#